data_a2f3c65d2939d4ce617af7d67ce57654
#
_entry.id   a2f3c65d2939d4ce617af7d67ce57654
#
_cell.length_a   1.000
_cell.length_b   1.000
_cell.length_c   1.000
_cell.angle_alpha   90.00
_cell.angle_beta   90.00
_cell.angle_gamma   90.00
#
_symmetry.space_group_name_H-M   'P 1'
#
loop_
_entity.id
_entity.type
_entity.pdbx_description
1 polymer ?
#
loop_
_entity_poly.entity_id
_entity_poly.type
_entity_poly.pdbx_seq_one_letter_code
_entity_poly.pdbx_strand_id
1 'polypeptide(L)'
;MKKQLNFNKDLDSGFDIGYSLIYHNTKYSSDKVVKNYYDKDMVERAFKHIKGILNLRPIRVWLNNHIEGHIKICYLAYAILSLMNFKLKKLKISAVDALSSLKHGYKINLKDNSNGFEWSIHVSLEPKQQKILKVLGVVTKK
;
A
#
# COMPACT_ATOMS: atom_id res chain seq x y z
N MET A 1 -20.84 -2.61 -30.54
CA MET A 1 -22.01 -3.23 -29.87
C MET A 1 -22.46 -2.29 -28.77
N LYS A 2 -23.56 -1.57 -28.96
CA LYS A 2 -24.14 -0.70 -27.92
C LYS A 2 -24.78 -1.60 -26.86
N LYS A 3 -24.19 -1.67 -25.66
CA LYS A 3 -24.83 -2.32 -24.52
C LYS A 3 -26.02 -1.41 -24.14
N GLN A 4 -27.23 -1.78 -24.53
CA GLN A 4 -28.46 -1.16 -24.01
C GLN A 4 -28.55 -1.52 -22.52
N LEU A 5 -28.38 -0.52 -21.67
CA LEU A 5 -28.72 -0.63 -20.26
C LEU A 5 -30.24 -0.88 -20.15
N ASN A 6 -30.63 -1.90 -19.45
CA ASN A 6 -32.03 -2.24 -19.21
C ASN A 6 -32.55 -1.35 -18.07
N PHE A 7 -32.97 -0.14 -18.44
CA PHE A 7 -33.36 0.96 -17.54
C PHE A 7 -34.39 0.55 -16.47
N ASN A 8 -35.31 -0.35 -16.84
CA ASN A 8 -36.41 -0.73 -15.95
C ASN A 8 -35.99 -1.68 -14.82
N LYS A 9 -34.95 -2.48 -15.01
CA LYS A 9 -34.51 -3.47 -14.01
C LYS A 9 -33.68 -2.85 -12.89
N ASP A 10 -33.04 -1.72 -13.19
CA ASP A 10 -32.13 -1.05 -12.27
C ASP A 10 -32.84 0.00 -11.41
N LEU A 11 -33.98 0.55 -11.91
CA LEU A 11 -34.87 1.46 -11.17
C LEU A 11 -35.68 0.74 -10.08
N ASP A 12 -36.07 -0.52 -10.29
CA ASP A 12 -36.83 -1.32 -9.33
C ASP A 12 -35.99 -1.77 -8.12
N SER A 13 -34.64 -1.70 -8.20
CA SER A 13 -33.76 -2.12 -7.11
C SER A 13 -33.58 -1.06 -6.02
N GLY A 14 -34.15 0.14 -6.17
CA GLY A 14 -34.08 1.21 -5.16
C GLY A 14 -32.68 1.80 -4.94
N PHE A 15 -31.72 1.49 -5.82
CA PHE A 15 -30.40 2.12 -5.81
C PHE A 15 -30.42 3.38 -6.67
N ASP A 16 -29.90 4.49 -6.14
CA ASP A 16 -29.58 5.69 -6.92
C ASP A 16 -28.46 5.36 -7.92
N ILE A 17 -28.87 5.00 -9.14
CA ILE A 17 -27.94 4.67 -10.23
C ILE A 17 -27.46 5.98 -10.82
N GLY A 18 -26.26 6.39 -10.41
CA GLY A 18 -25.57 7.50 -11.03
C GLY A 18 -25.05 7.12 -12.42
N TYR A 19 -25.33 7.97 -13.41
CA TYR A 19 -24.76 7.85 -14.75
C TYR A 19 -23.49 8.67 -14.87
N SER A 20 -22.44 8.06 -15.42
CA SER A 20 -21.24 8.78 -15.81
C SER A 20 -21.12 8.76 -17.32
N LEU A 21 -21.06 9.96 -17.94
CA LEU A 21 -20.80 10.11 -19.35
C LEU A 21 -19.32 10.34 -19.57
N ILE A 22 -18.66 9.47 -20.33
CA ILE A 22 -17.27 9.60 -20.70
C ILE A 22 -17.18 10.06 -22.16
N TYR A 23 -16.73 11.29 -22.37
CA TYR A 23 -16.44 11.83 -23.70
C TYR A 23 -14.95 11.70 -24.00
N HIS A 24 -14.59 11.22 -25.18
CA HIS A 24 -13.20 11.08 -25.59
C HIS A 24 -13.02 11.38 -27.08
N ASN A 25 -11.81 11.83 -27.43
CA ASN A 25 -11.37 12.12 -28.81
C ASN A 25 -10.31 11.12 -29.31
N THR A 26 -10.18 9.98 -28.65
CA THR A 26 -9.19 8.95 -28.99
C THR A 26 -9.79 7.94 -29.97
N LYS A 27 -8.91 7.20 -30.69
CA LYS A 27 -9.30 6.08 -31.58
C LYS A 27 -9.52 4.76 -30.82
N TYR A 28 -9.62 4.78 -29.49
CA TYR A 28 -9.82 3.58 -28.68
C TYR A 28 -11.28 3.09 -28.73
N SER A 29 -11.46 1.78 -28.56
CA SER A 29 -12.78 1.20 -28.37
C SER A 29 -13.40 1.68 -27.04
N SER A 30 -14.74 1.70 -26.96
CA SER A 30 -15.46 2.11 -25.75
C SER A 30 -15.03 1.33 -24.51
N ASP A 31 -14.80 0.02 -24.62
CA ASP A 31 -14.35 -0.81 -23.50
C ASP A 31 -12.96 -0.39 -22.99
N LYS A 32 -12.05 -0.04 -23.92
CA LYS A 32 -10.71 0.43 -23.57
C LYS A 32 -10.74 1.81 -22.92
N VAL A 33 -11.62 2.69 -23.37
CA VAL A 33 -11.82 4.02 -22.77
C VAL A 33 -12.37 3.89 -21.36
N VAL A 34 -13.38 3.07 -21.14
CA VAL A 34 -13.97 2.80 -19.83
C VAL A 34 -12.92 2.20 -18.90
N LYS A 35 -12.16 1.21 -19.37
CA LYS A 35 -11.06 0.61 -18.57
C LYS A 35 -10.03 1.66 -18.17
N ASN A 36 -9.53 2.46 -19.11
CA ASN A 36 -8.55 3.51 -18.82
C ASN A 36 -9.08 4.57 -17.85
N TYR A 37 -10.38 4.88 -17.92
CA TYR A 37 -11.01 5.80 -16.98
C TYR A 37 -10.99 5.25 -15.55
N TYR A 38 -11.32 3.97 -15.36
CA TYR A 38 -11.25 3.33 -14.05
C TYR A 38 -9.83 3.07 -13.57
N ASP A 39 -8.87 2.86 -14.49
CA ASP A 39 -7.45 2.73 -14.12
C ASP A 39 -6.88 4.03 -13.51
N LYS A 40 -7.50 5.20 -13.78
CA LYS A 40 -7.19 6.48 -13.13
C LYS A 40 -7.37 6.41 -11.60
N ASP A 41 -8.35 5.67 -11.11
CA ASP A 41 -8.58 5.49 -9.67
C ASP A 41 -7.36 4.88 -8.95
N MET A 42 -6.57 4.09 -9.67
CA MET A 42 -5.32 3.53 -9.14
C MET A 42 -4.29 4.63 -8.85
N VAL A 43 -4.19 5.62 -9.73
CA VAL A 43 -3.30 6.78 -9.56
C VAL A 43 -3.79 7.67 -8.40
N GLU A 44 -5.09 7.91 -8.32
CA GLU A 44 -5.69 8.69 -7.22
C GLU A 44 -5.46 8.02 -5.87
N ARG A 45 -5.62 6.71 -5.78
CA ARG A 45 -5.30 5.94 -4.57
C ARG A 45 -3.82 6.01 -4.21
N ALA A 46 -2.92 5.92 -5.19
CA ALA A 46 -1.49 6.08 -4.97
C ALA A 46 -1.18 7.45 -4.34
N PHE A 47 -1.72 8.52 -4.91
CA PHE A 47 -1.55 9.87 -4.34
C PHE A 47 -2.16 10.02 -2.95
N LYS A 48 -3.33 9.41 -2.69
CA LYS A 48 -3.93 9.40 -1.36
C LYS A 48 -3.03 8.73 -0.32
N HIS A 49 -2.42 7.60 -0.66
CA HIS A 49 -1.47 6.92 0.20
C HIS A 49 -0.20 7.72 0.44
N ILE A 50 0.38 8.30 -0.62
CA ILE A 50 1.60 9.11 -0.52
C ILE A 50 1.35 10.35 0.34
N LYS A 51 0.23 11.04 0.16
CA LYS A 51 -0.13 12.25 0.92
C LYS A 51 -0.50 11.95 2.36
N GLY A 52 -1.19 10.85 2.63
CA GLY A 52 -1.69 10.49 3.95
C GLY A 52 -0.71 9.60 4.72
N ILE A 53 -0.61 8.33 4.37
CA ILE A 53 0.15 7.35 5.15
C ILE A 53 1.65 7.67 5.20
N LEU A 54 2.21 8.17 4.09
CA LEU A 54 3.64 8.48 3.97
C LEU A 54 3.98 9.93 4.32
N ASN A 55 2.98 10.71 4.77
CA ASN A 55 3.18 12.09 5.23
C ASN A 55 3.94 12.99 4.24
N LEU A 56 3.69 12.85 2.93
CA LEU A 56 4.29 13.75 1.95
C LEU A 56 3.90 15.21 2.22
N ARG A 57 2.74 15.45 2.82
CA ARG A 57 2.27 16.79 3.19
C ARG A 57 2.00 16.89 4.70
N PRO A 58 2.31 18.03 5.34
CA PRO A 58 3.03 19.20 4.79
C PRO A 58 4.51 18.88 4.54
N ILE A 59 5.06 19.42 3.43
CA ILE A 59 6.50 19.35 3.18
C ILE A 59 7.17 20.34 4.13
N ARG A 60 7.95 19.83 5.09
CA ARG A 60 8.61 20.63 6.13
C ARG A 60 10.08 20.93 5.83
N VAL A 61 10.47 20.83 4.57
CA VAL A 61 11.83 21.09 4.10
C VAL A 61 11.81 22.23 3.07
N TRP A 62 12.80 23.10 3.12
CA TRP A 62 12.83 24.37 2.37
C TRP A 62 13.78 24.35 1.17
N LEU A 63 14.81 23.51 1.21
CA LEU A 63 15.79 23.43 0.12
C LEU A 63 15.27 22.52 -0.99
N ASN A 64 15.43 22.95 -2.24
CA ASN A 64 14.90 22.23 -3.41
C ASN A 64 15.38 20.77 -3.46
N ASN A 65 16.66 20.51 -3.22
CA ASN A 65 17.22 19.15 -3.18
C ASN A 65 16.62 18.30 -2.07
N HIS A 66 16.29 18.90 -0.91
CA HIS A 66 15.62 18.19 0.19
C HIS A 66 14.16 17.90 -0.15
N ILE A 67 13.46 18.80 -0.83
CA ILE A 67 12.10 18.58 -1.33
C ILE A 67 12.09 17.41 -2.32
N GLU A 68 13.01 17.43 -3.28
CA GLU A 68 13.14 16.36 -4.28
C GLU A 68 13.48 15.02 -3.62
N GLY A 69 14.44 15.02 -2.69
CA GLY A 69 14.81 13.84 -1.91
C GLY A 69 13.63 13.28 -1.11
N HIS A 70 12.86 14.15 -0.45
CA HIS A 70 11.66 13.74 0.30
C HIS A 70 10.61 13.09 -0.61
N ILE A 71 10.35 13.67 -1.78
CA ILE A 71 9.41 13.10 -2.76
C ILE A 71 9.89 11.73 -3.23
N LYS A 72 11.17 11.57 -3.56
CA LYS A 72 11.77 10.29 -3.98
C LYS A 72 11.64 9.21 -2.91
N ILE A 73 11.90 9.57 -1.64
CA ILE A 73 11.76 8.64 -0.51
C ILE A 73 10.29 8.21 -0.33
N CYS A 74 9.35 9.15 -0.40
CA CYS A 74 7.92 8.83 -0.30
C CYS A 74 7.47 7.92 -1.45
N TYR A 75 7.96 8.16 -2.67
CA TYR A 75 7.66 7.29 -3.80
C TYR A 75 8.21 5.88 -3.62
N LEU A 76 9.45 5.76 -3.16
CA LEU A 76 10.07 4.45 -2.87
C LEU A 76 9.31 3.71 -1.76
N ALA A 77 8.95 4.41 -0.68
CA ALA A 77 8.15 3.85 0.41
C ALA A 77 6.78 3.36 -0.09
N TYR A 78 6.12 4.13 -0.98
CA TYR A 78 4.88 3.68 -1.61
C TYR A 78 5.06 2.41 -2.45
N ALA A 79 6.12 2.32 -3.23
CA ALA A 79 6.42 1.13 -4.02
C ALA A 79 6.61 -0.11 -3.12
N ILE A 80 7.34 0.03 -2.02
CA ILE A 80 7.56 -1.04 -1.03
C ILE A 80 6.23 -1.46 -0.39
N LEU A 81 5.41 -0.51 0.08
CA LEU A 81 4.11 -0.81 0.67
C LEU A 81 3.17 -1.49 -0.33
N SER A 82 3.18 -1.09 -1.59
CA SER A 82 2.38 -1.69 -2.65
C SER A 82 2.80 -3.15 -2.90
N LEU A 83 4.11 -3.41 -2.95
CA LEU A 83 4.64 -4.77 -3.07
C LEU A 83 4.29 -5.63 -1.86
N MET A 84 4.39 -5.08 -0.65
CA MET A 84 3.99 -5.76 0.57
C MET A 84 2.50 -6.10 0.55
N ASN A 85 1.63 -5.16 0.19
CA ASN A 85 0.20 -5.40 0.06
C ASN A 85 -0.10 -6.52 -0.94
N PHE A 86 0.60 -6.54 -2.08
CA PHE A 86 0.47 -7.61 -3.07
C PHE A 86 0.82 -8.98 -2.50
N LYS A 87 1.97 -9.09 -1.80
CA LYS A 87 2.39 -10.35 -1.17
C LYS A 87 1.45 -10.78 -0.04
N LEU A 88 0.98 -9.83 0.78
CA LEU A 88 0.12 -10.09 1.94
C LEU A 88 -1.36 -10.31 1.58
N LYS A 89 -1.74 -10.15 0.31
CA LYS A 89 -3.13 -10.30 -0.15
C LYS A 89 -3.77 -11.64 0.28
N LYS A 90 -2.98 -12.73 0.26
CA LYS A 90 -3.44 -14.06 0.70
C LYS A 90 -3.79 -14.12 2.20
N LEU A 91 -3.14 -13.32 3.01
CA LEU A 91 -3.40 -13.24 4.46
C LEU A 91 -4.53 -12.24 4.79
N LYS A 92 -5.06 -11.51 3.82
CA LYS A 92 -6.06 -10.44 4.00
C LYS A 92 -5.62 -9.38 5.02
N ILE A 93 -4.32 -9.10 5.11
CA ILE A 93 -3.71 -8.12 6.02
C ILE A 93 -3.11 -7.00 5.16
N SER A 94 -3.33 -5.74 5.56
CA SER A 94 -2.67 -4.61 4.90
C SER A 94 -1.19 -4.52 5.26
N ALA A 95 -0.37 -3.90 4.40
CA ALA A 95 1.05 -3.68 4.69
C ALA A 95 1.25 -2.82 5.96
N VAL A 96 0.37 -1.84 6.19
CA VAL A 96 0.43 -0.97 7.38
C VAL A 96 0.17 -1.77 8.65
N ASP A 97 -0.88 -2.62 8.66
CA ASP A 97 -1.20 -3.47 9.81
C ASP A 97 -0.11 -4.52 10.07
N ALA A 98 0.48 -5.05 8.99
CA ALA A 98 1.61 -5.98 9.09
C ALA A 98 2.83 -5.31 9.74
N LEU A 99 3.20 -4.10 9.28
CA LEU A 99 4.30 -3.33 9.87
C LEU A 99 4.01 -2.95 11.33
N SER A 100 2.78 -2.54 11.63
CA SER A 100 2.36 -2.24 13.01
C SER A 100 2.50 -3.47 13.92
N SER A 101 2.09 -4.65 13.45
CA SER A 101 2.26 -5.91 14.18
C SER A 101 3.74 -6.26 14.38
N LEU A 102 4.58 -6.09 13.33
CA LEU A 102 6.01 -6.40 13.40
C LEU A 102 6.80 -5.42 14.28
N LYS A 103 6.30 -4.21 14.51
CA LYS A 103 6.93 -3.19 15.37
C LYS A 103 7.16 -3.70 16.81
N HIS A 104 6.39 -4.67 17.27
CA HIS A 104 6.53 -5.27 18.61
C HIS A 104 7.55 -6.42 18.65
N GLY A 105 8.10 -6.82 17.51
CA GLY A 105 9.19 -7.79 17.46
C GLY A 105 10.53 -7.08 17.56
N TYR A 106 11.32 -7.37 18.57
CA TYR A 106 12.62 -6.75 18.77
C TYR A 106 13.67 -7.75 19.20
N LYS A 107 14.93 -7.38 18.94
CA LYS A 107 16.11 -8.08 19.38
C LYS A 107 16.78 -7.25 20.48
N ILE A 108 17.06 -7.87 21.61
CA ILE A 108 17.78 -7.25 22.72
C ILE A 108 19.25 -7.63 22.55
N ASN A 109 20.12 -6.65 22.41
CA ASN A 109 21.55 -6.85 22.45
C ASN A 109 22.03 -6.45 23.85
N LEU A 110 22.65 -7.39 24.54
CA LEU A 110 23.22 -7.20 25.86
C LEU A 110 24.75 -7.21 25.72
N LYS A 111 25.40 -6.28 26.43
CA LYS A 111 26.85 -6.18 26.49
C LYS A 111 27.26 -6.14 27.95
N ASP A 112 28.12 -7.05 28.33
CA ASP A 112 28.77 -7.01 29.62
C ASP A 112 29.97 -6.05 29.55
N ASN A 113 29.88 -4.98 30.31
CA ASN A 113 30.94 -3.95 30.33
C ASN A 113 32.22 -4.39 31.04
N SER A 114 32.18 -5.47 31.82
CA SER A 114 33.34 -5.95 32.59
C SER A 114 34.27 -6.83 31.76
N ASN A 115 33.73 -7.67 30.90
CA ASN A 115 34.47 -8.65 30.10
C ASN A 115 34.31 -8.50 28.60
N GLY A 116 33.51 -7.51 28.16
CA GLY A 116 33.27 -7.24 26.75
C GLY A 116 32.39 -8.28 26.03
N PHE A 117 31.82 -9.23 26.78
CA PHE A 117 30.96 -10.28 26.20
C PHE A 117 29.66 -9.68 25.70
N GLU A 118 29.30 -10.01 24.46
CA GLU A 118 28.05 -9.56 23.84
C GLU A 118 27.17 -10.76 23.49
N TRP A 119 25.91 -10.72 23.91
CA TRP A 119 24.93 -11.70 23.47
C TRP A 119 23.62 -11.03 23.07
N SER A 120 22.85 -11.71 22.25
CA SER A 120 21.58 -11.20 21.79
C SER A 120 20.45 -12.18 22.05
N ILE A 121 19.35 -11.63 22.58
CA ILE A 121 18.13 -12.36 22.83
C ILE A 121 17.08 -11.89 21.82
N HIS A 122 16.50 -12.82 21.06
CA HIS A 122 15.35 -12.54 20.21
C HIS A 122 14.08 -12.76 21.02
N VAL A 123 13.22 -11.75 21.08
CA VAL A 123 11.89 -11.93 21.62
C VAL A 123 11.12 -12.87 20.71
N SER A 124 10.43 -13.85 21.31
CA SER A 124 9.64 -14.82 20.55
C SER A 124 8.56 -14.09 19.75
N LEU A 125 8.57 -14.30 18.44
CA LEU A 125 7.59 -13.71 17.54
C LEU A 125 6.25 -14.46 17.71
N GLU A 126 5.17 -13.70 17.77
CA GLU A 126 3.82 -14.25 17.75
C GLU A 126 3.55 -15.05 16.46
N PRO A 127 2.63 -16.04 16.49
CA PRO A 127 2.29 -16.83 15.30
C PRO A 127 1.87 -15.98 14.09
N LYS A 128 1.21 -14.84 14.34
CA LYS A 128 0.81 -13.87 13.31
C LYS A 128 2.03 -13.22 12.65
N GLN A 129 2.99 -12.78 13.45
CA GLN A 129 4.24 -12.15 12.99
C GLN A 129 5.08 -13.14 12.17
N GLN A 130 5.19 -14.38 12.62
CA GLN A 130 5.89 -15.45 11.92
C GLN A 130 5.29 -15.71 10.53
N LYS A 131 3.94 -15.75 10.43
CA LYS A 131 3.24 -15.91 9.15
C LYS A 131 3.50 -14.74 8.20
N ILE A 132 3.49 -13.50 8.72
CA ILE A 132 3.79 -12.30 7.93
C ILE A 132 5.22 -12.38 7.38
N LEU A 133 6.22 -12.64 8.21
CA LEU A 133 7.62 -12.73 7.81
C LEU A 133 7.85 -13.83 6.77
N LYS A 134 7.23 -15.01 6.96
CA LYS A 134 7.29 -16.12 6.00
C LYS A 134 6.76 -15.73 4.63
N VAL A 135 5.63 -15.03 4.57
CA VAL A 135 5.02 -14.59 3.29
C VAL A 135 5.86 -13.50 2.63
N LEU A 136 6.49 -12.64 3.40
CA LEU A 136 7.40 -11.61 2.88
C LEU A 136 8.74 -12.19 2.41
N GLY A 137 9.07 -13.44 2.76
CA GLY A 137 10.32 -14.09 2.40
C GLY A 137 11.48 -13.74 3.33
N VAL A 138 11.18 -13.24 4.52
CA VAL A 138 12.20 -12.95 5.55
C VAL A 138 12.49 -14.23 6.32
N VAL A 139 13.73 -14.73 6.20
CA VAL A 139 14.18 -15.91 6.96
C VAL A 139 14.57 -15.46 8.37
N THR A 140 13.76 -15.82 9.34
CA THR A 140 14.16 -15.69 10.76
C THR A 140 15.09 -16.85 11.08
N LYS A 141 16.39 -16.60 11.20
CA LYS A 141 17.30 -17.59 11.80
C LYS A 141 16.83 -17.81 13.26
N LYS A 142 16.59 -19.07 13.59
CA LYS A 142 16.37 -19.48 14.97
C LYS A 142 17.63 -19.29 15.78
#